data_1a1f1a9b6f33e870f7bf1e138210d742
#
_entry.id   1a1f1a9b6f33e870f7bf1e138210d742
#
_cell.length_a   1.000
_cell.length_b   1.000
_cell.length_c   1.000
_cell.angle_alpha   90.00
_cell.angle_beta   90.00
_cell.angle_gamma   90.00
#
_symmetry.space_group_name_H-M   'P 1'
#
loop_
_entity.id
_entity.type
_entity.pdbx_description
1 polymer ?
#
loop_
_entity_poly.entity_id
_entity_poly.type
_entity_poly.pdbx_seq_one_letter_code
_entity_poly.pdbx_strand_id
1 'polypeptide(L)'
;LIDEAADALVLRPLITHDKEQIIAMAKEIGTDDIAKSMPEFCGVISKNPTIKAVREKILEEEGHFNFEILESAVQNAKYLDIRQIAEETEKEVVEVEAISVLGENEVILDIRSPEETDENPFESDTHEVIQMPFYKLSSQFASLDQSKNYVLYCERGVMSKLQALYLKENGFSNVQVFSKK
;
A
#
# COMPACT_ATOMS: atom_id res chain seq x y z
N LEU A 1 -21.05 -12.51 13.10
CA LEU A 1 -19.66 -12.50 13.56
C LEU A 1 -19.21 -11.08 13.94
N ILE A 2 -19.22 -10.10 13.00
CA ILE A 2 -18.80 -8.73 13.32
C ILE A 2 -19.64 -8.13 14.47
N ASP A 3 -20.96 -8.24 14.41
CA ASP A 3 -21.86 -7.73 15.46
C ASP A 3 -21.72 -8.50 16.78
N GLU A 4 -21.33 -9.76 16.72
CA GLU A 4 -21.08 -10.61 17.89
C GLU A 4 -19.75 -10.24 18.57
N ALA A 5 -18.74 -9.83 17.79
CA ALA A 5 -17.43 -9.43 18.30
C ALA A 5 -17.40 -7.97 18.79
N ALA A 6 -18.43 -7.18 18.47
CA ALA A 6 -18.48 -5.76 18.86
C ALA A 6 -19.31 -5.57 20.12
N ASP A 7 -18.72 -4.96 21.15
CA ASP A 7 -19.43 -4.56 22.38
C ASP A 7 -20.28 -3.28 22.17
N ALA A 8 -20.11 -2.61 21.04
CA ALA A 8 -20.83 -1.38 20.69
C ALA A 8 -21.75 -1.58 19.50
N LEU A 9 -22.74 -0.69 19.35
CA LEU A 9 -23.64 -0.69 18.20
C LEU A 9 -22.89 -0.44 16.90
N VAL A 10 -22.95 -1.40 15.97
CA VAL A 10 -22.36 -1.27 14.63
C VAL A 10 -23.35 -0.65 13.66
N LEU A 11 -23.12 0.60 13.24
CA LEU A 11 -23.93 1.30 12.27
C LEU A 11 -23.42 1.04 10.83
N ARG A 12 -24.36 0.69 9.94
CA ARG A 12 -24.06 0.42 8.51
C ARG A 12 -24.94 1.29 7.61
N PRO A 13 -24.69 2.61 7.55
CA PRO A 13 -25.59 3.54 6.84
C PRO A 13 -25.67 3.28 5.33
N LEU A 14 -24.66 2.66 4.75
CA LEU A 14 -24.57 2.40 3.31
C LEU A 14 -24.95 0.97 2.90
N ILE A 15 -25.44 0.14 3.82
CA ILE A 15 -25.69 -1.30 3.55
C ILE A 15 -26.76 -1.55 2.45
N THR A 16 -27.64 -0.58 2.23
CA THR A 16 -28.69 -0.65 1.22
C THR A 16 -28.34 0.01 -0.11
N HIS A 17 -27.15 0.61 -0.19
CA HIS A 17 -26.68 1.32 -1.39
C HIS A 17 -25.81 0.41 -2.25
N ASP A 18 -25.96 0.50 -3.56
CA ASP A 18 -25.04 -0.11 -4.50
C ASP A 18 -23.79 0.77 -4.69
N LYS A 19 -22.79 0.25 -5.42
CA LYS A 19 -21.50 0.95 -5.63
C LYS A 19 -21.68 2.28 -6.35
N GLU A 20 -22.59 2.37 -7.31
CA GLU A 20 -22.83 3.60 -8.07
C GLU A 20 -23.45 4.69 -7.21
N GLN A 21 -24.39 4.33 -6.34
CA GLN A 21 -25.00 5.24 -5.39
C GLN A 21 -23.99 5.75 -4.36
N ILE A 22 -23.09 4.89 -3.87
CA ILE A 22 -22.02 5.28 -2.96
C ILE A 22 -21.05 6.26 -3.63
N ILE A 23 -20.66 6.00 -4.89
CA ILE A 23 -19.81 6.92 -5.66
C ILE A 23 -20.51 8.26 -5.90
N ALA A 24 -21.79 8.25 -6.22
CA ALA A 24 -22.56 9.49 -6.40
C ALA A 24 -22.57 10.33 -5.12
N MET A 25 -22.80 9.70 -3.98
CA MET A 25 -22.76 10.34 -2.66
C MET A 25 -21.35 10.87 -2.33
N ALA A 26 -20.30 10.10 -2.63
CA ALA A 26 -18.92 10.54 -2.43
C ALA A 26 -18.58 11.79 -3.27
N LYS A 27 -19.10 11.88 -4.50
CA LYS A 27 -18.97 13.09 -5.34
C LYS A 27 -19.71 14.28 -4.74
N GLU A 28 -20.93 14.07 -4.25
CA GLU A 28 -21.74 15.13 -3.65
C GLU A 28 -21.06 15.74 -2.41
N ILE A 29 -20.46 14.92 -1.57
CA ILE A 29 -19.72 15.39 -0.37
C ILE A 29 -18.26 15.73 -0.63
N GLY A 30 -17.76 15.64 -1.89
CA GLY A 30 -16.42 16.06 -2.29
C GLY A 30 -15.27 15.12 -1.88
N THR A 31 -15.57 13.84 -1.57
CA THR A 31 -14.55 12.85 -1.16
C THR A 31 -14.11 11.91 -2.28
N ASP A 32 -14.81 11.91 -3.43
CA ASP A 32 -14.55 10.97 -4.54
C ASP A 32 -13.13 11.13 -5.13
N ASP A 33 -12.67 12.35 -5.35
CA ASP A 33 -11.35 12.60 -5.93
C ASP A 33 -10.21 12.17 -4.99
N ILE A 34 -10.41 12.35 -3.68
CA ILE A 34 -9.45 11.89 -2.66
C ILE A 34 -9.44 10.35 -2.64
N ALA A 35 -10.62 9.73 -2.60
CA ALA A 35 -10.73 8.28 -2.56
C ALA A 35 -10.13 7.59 -3.78
N LYS A 36 -10.28 8.15 -4.98
CA LYS A 36 -9.68 7.63 -6.22
C LYS A 36 -8.15 7.66 -6.24
N SER A 37 -7.53 8.55 -5.49
CA SER A 37 -6.08 8.64 -5.40
C SER A 37 -5.47 7.59 -4.46
N MET A 38 -6.30 6.96 -3.62
CA MET A 38 -5.83 5.92 -2.71
C MET A 38 -5.70 4.58 -3.42
N PRO A 39 -4.56 3.88 -3.26
CA PRO A 39 -4.38 2.56 -3.85
C PRO A 39 -5.27 1.52 -3.17
N GLU A 40 -5.85 0.62 -3.96
CA GLU A 40 -6.60 -0.53 -3.43
C GLU A 40 -5.64 -1.65 -3.06
N PHE A 41 -5.59 -2.00 -1.78
CA PHE A 41 -4.74 -3.10 -1.27
C PHE A 41 -5.47 -4.43 -1.17
N CYS A 42 -6.80 -4.42 -1.11
CA CYS A 42 -7.60 -5.62 -0.81
C CYS A 42 -7.47 -6.73 -1.87
N GLY A 43 -7.40 -6.40 -3.16
CA GLY A 43 -7.28 -7.37 -4.25
C GLY A 43 -5.93 -8.06 -4.31
N VAL A 44 -4.91 -7.47 -3.68
CA VAL A 44 -3.52 -7.97 -3.71
C VAL A 44 -3.24 -8.92 -2.54
N ILE A 45 -3.93 -8.74 -1.42
CA ILE A 45 -3.71 -9.50 -0.19
C ILE A 45 -4.53 -10.81 -0.18
N SER A 46 -5.66 -10.85 -0.87
CA SER A 46 -6.57 -11.99 -0.84
C SER A 46 -6.85 -12.55 -2.24
N LYS A 47 -6.35 -13.75 -2.53
CA LYS A 47 -6.59 -14.44 -3.80
C LYS A 47 -8.00 -15.02 -3.94
N ASN A 48 -8.68 -15.33 -2.85
CA ASN A 48 -10.04 -15.87 -2.84
C ASN A 48 -10.73 -15.40 -1.55
N PRO A 49 -11.21 -14.15 -1.49
CA PRO A 49 -11.83 -13.63 -0.28
C PRO A 49 -13.05 -14.46 0.09
N THR A 50 -13.16 -14.82 1.35
CA THR A 50 -14.31 -15.55 1.88
C THR A 50 -15.52 -14.61 1.96
N ILE A 51 -16.52 -14.85 1.12
CA ILE A 51 -17.78 -14.08 1.11
C ILE A 51 -18.77 -14.55 2.18
N LYS A 52 -18.56 -15.74 2.74
CA LYS A 52 -19.40 -16.31 3.80
C LYS A 52 -18.50 -16.86 4.90
N ALA A 53 -18.38 -16.09 5.96
CA ALA A 53 -17.58 -16.47 7.12
C ALA A 53 -18.25 -17.62 7.90
N VAL A 54 -17.47 -18.64 8.23
CA VAL A 54 -17.87 -19.78 9.07
C VAL A 54 -17.15 -19.62 10.40
N ARG A 55 -17.93 -19.56 11.50
CA ARG A 55 -17.42 -19.25 12.84
C ARG A 55 -16.28 -20.18 13.28
N GLU A 56 -16.47 -21.48 13.08
CA GLU A 56 -15.51 -22.50 13.51
C GLU A 56 -14.14 -22.29 12.85
N LYS A 57 -14.15 -21.94 11.57
CA LYS A 57 -12.90 -21.65 10.82
C LYS A 57 -12.22 -20.36 11.30
N ILE A 58 -13.00 -19.35 11.66
CA ILE A 58 -12.43 -18.11 12.21
C ILE A 58 -11.76 -18.38 13.55
N LEU A 59 -12.42 -19.12 14.44
CA LEU A 59 -11.85 -19.47 15.74
C LEU A 59 -10.59 -20.35 15.62
N GLU A 60 -10.54 -21.23 14.61
CA GLU A 60 -9.35 -22.02 14.29
C GLU A 60 -8.18 -21.10 13.84
N GLU A 61 -8.44 -20.18 12.92
CA GLU A 61 -7.42 -19.23 12.45
C GLU A 61 -6.99 -18.24 13.53
N GLU A 62 -7.90 -17.77 14.37
CA GLU A 62 -7.59 -16.96 15.55
C GLU A 62 -6.65 -17.69 16.52
N GLY A 63 -6.79 -19.01 16.64
CA GLY A 63 -5.88 -19.83 17.44
C GLY A 63 -4.44 -19.85 16.94
N HIS A 64 -4.22 -19.57 15.65
CA HIS A 64 -2.90 -19.46 15.03
C HIS A 64 -2.38 -18.02 15.00
N PHE A 65 -3.21 -17.03 15.33
CA PHE A 65 -2.83 -15.62 15.28
C PHE A 65 -1.98 -15.23 16.48
N ASN A 66 -0.88 -14.53 16.24
CA ASN A 66 -0.07 -13.98 17.32
C ASN A 66 -0.65 -12.66 17.83
N PHE A 67 -1.42 -12.73 18.91
CA PHE A 67 -2.06 -11.56 19.53
C PHE A 67 -1.07 -10.55 20.13
N GLU A 68 0.19 -10.92 20.41
CA GLU A 68 1.20 -9.98 20.89
C GLU A 68 1.47 -8.87 19.87
N ILE A 69 1.34 -9.16 18.57
CA ILE A 69 1.46 -8.17 17.50
C ILE A 69 0.35 -7.11 17.61
N LEU A 70 -0.89 -7.57 17.87
CA LEU A 70 -2.03 -6.67 18.04
C LEU A 70 -1.90 -5.83 19.30
N GLU A 71 -1.53 -6.45 20.44
CA GLU A 71 -1.32 -5.75 21.70
C GLU A 71 -0.22 -4.70 21.57
N SER A 72 0.91 -5.06 20.95
CA SER A 72 2.01 -4.13 20.69
C SER A 72 1.57 -2.97 19.79
N ALA A 73 0.78 -3.22 18.74
CA ALA A 73 0.25 -2.18 17.89
C ALA A 73 -0.67 -1.21 18.65
N VAL A 74 -1.55 -1.73 19.50
CA VAL A 74 -2.45 -0.92 20.35
C VAL A 74 -1.65 -0.08 21.36
N GLN A 75 -0.66 -0.67 22.01
CA GLN A 75 0.18 0.04 22.99
C GLN A 75 1.02 1.16 22.36
N ASN A 76 1.46 0.95 21.11
CA ASN A 76 2.25 1.94 20.37
C ASN A 76 1.39 2.91 19.56
N ALA A 77 0.07 2.77 19.58
CA ALA A 77 -0.84 3.67 18.88
C ALA A 77 -0.75 5.10 19.44
N LYS A 78 -0.64 6.07 18.55
CA LYS A 78 -0.57 7.49 18.90
C LYS A 78 -1.82 8.21 18.40
N TYR A 79 -2.35 9.09 19.23
CA TYR A 79 -3.41 10.00 18.81
C TYR A 79 -2.75 11.28 18.28
N LEU A 80 -3.01 11.59 17.01
CA LEU A 80 -2.51 12.81 16.37
C LEU A 80 -3.67 13.78 16.18
N ASP A 81 -3.47 15.07 16.45
CA ASP A 81 -4.42 16.11 16.06
C ASP A 81 -4.32 16.27 14.53
N ILE A 82 -5.43 16.02 13.83
CA ILE A 82 -5.48 16.07 12.36
C ILE A 82 -5.09 17.47 11.82
N ARG A 83 -5.27 18.52 12.60
CA ARG A 83 -4.87 19.89 12.23
C ARG A 83 -3.35 20.09 12.27
N GLN A 84 -2.65 19.28 13.06
CA GLN A 84 -1.18 19.32 13.18
C GLN A 84 -0.49 18.39 12.17
N ILE A 85 -1.18 17.38 11.65
CA ILE A 85 -0.62 16.43 10.68
C ILE A 85 -0.09 17.16 9.43
N ALA A 86 -0.82 18.16 8.93
CA ALA A 86 -0.38 18.93 7.77
C ALA A 86 0.93 19.71 8.05
N GLU A 87 1.05 20.31 9.25
CA GLU A 87 2.24 21.06 9.64
C GLU A 87 3.45 20.15 9.93
N GLU A 88 3.21 18.96 10.46
CA GLU A 88 4.25 17.97 10.74
C GLU A 88 4.74 17.31 9.45
N THR A 89 3.84 16.97 8.52
CA THR A 89 4.21 16.42 7.20
C THR A 89 4.96 17.43 6.34
N GLU A 90 4.68 18.72 6.42
CA GLU A 90 5.46 19.75 5.73
C GLU A 90 6.90 19.88 6.27
N LYS A 91 7.13 19.54 7.53
CA LYS A 91 8.47 19.57 8.16
C LYS A 91 9.33 18.34 7.90
N GLU A 92 8.71 17.21 7.60
CA GLU A 92 9.38 15.91 7.42
C GLU A 92 9.23 15.33 5.99
N VAL A 93 8.88 16.15 5.00
CA VAL A 93 8.83 15.66 3.62
C VAL A 93 10.25 15.24 3.20
N VAL A 94 10.57 13.99 3.41
CA VAL A 94 11.64 13.32 2.69
C VAL A 94 11.19 13.30 1.24
N GLU A 95 11.63 14.27 0.46
CA GLU A 95 11.33 14.31 -0.97
C GLU A 95 11.93 13.06 -1.62
N VAL A 96 11.06 12.26 -2.16
CA VAL A 96 11.49 11.16 -3.03
C VAL A 96 11.62 11.73 -4.43
N GLU A 97 12.86 11.83 -4.90
CA GLU A 97 13.13 12.27 -6.27
C GLU A 97 12.48 11.32 -7.28
N ALA A 98 11.62 11.86 -8.12
CA ALA A 98 11.09 11.15 -9.27
C ALA A 98 11.95 11.45 -10.48
N ILE A 99 12.62 10.43 -10.99
CA ILE A 99 13.44 10.54 -12.20
C ILE A 99 12.62 10.15 -13.43
N SER A 100 12.86 10.82 -14.54
CA SER A 100 12.26 10.50 -15.84
C SER A 100 13.28 9.88 -16.83
N VAL A 101 14.54 9.86 -16.47
CA VAL A 101 15.63 9.27 -17.25
C VAL A 101 16.44 8.38 -16.32
N LEU A 102 16.64 7.14 -16.72
CA LEU A 102 17.40 6.15 -15.95
C LEU A 102 18.91 6.35 -16.17
N GLY A 103 19.70 6.25 -15.11
CA GLY A 103 21.15 6.24 -15.15
C GLY A 103 21.72 4.86 -15.55
N GLU A 104 22.98 4.78 -15.97
CA GLU A 104 23.58 3.57 -16.53
C GLU A 104 23.64 2.35 -15.58
N ASN A 105 23.60 2.57 -14.27
CA ASN A 105 23.76 1.51 -13.24
C ASN A 105 22.54 1.33 -12.34
N GLU A 106 21.38 1.71 -12.80
CA GLU A 106 20.14 1.61 -12.02
C GLU A 106 19.41 0.30 -12.34
N VAL A 107 18.83 -0.30 -11.30
CA VAL A 107 17.99 -1.48 -11.40
C VAL A 107 16.54 -1.08 -11.20
N ILE A 108 15.68 -1.44 -12.14
CA ILE A 108 14.26 -1.16 -12.04
C ILE A 108 13.61 -2.23 -11.17
N LEU A 109 12.91 -1.79 -10.12
CA LEU A 109 12.01 -2.64 -9.36
C LEU A 109 10.58 -2.38 -9.82
N ASP A 110 10.02 -3.31 -10.59
CA ASP A 110 8.61 -3.29 -10.92
C ASP A 110 7.80 -3.80 -9.73
N ILE A 111 7.15 -2.85 -9.05
CA ILE A 111 6.43 -3.13 -7.80
C ILE A 111 4.94 -3.39 -8.01
N ARG A 112 4.48 -3.49 -9.25
CA ARG A 112 3.10 -3.82 -9.58
C ARG A 112 2.74 -5.24 -9.14
N SER A 113 1.44 -5.53 -9.12
CA SER A 113 0.97 -6.90 -8.88
C SER A 113 1.38 -7.84 -10.03
N PRO A 114 1.48 -9.15 -9.80
CA PRO A 114 1.75 -10.11 -10.87
C PRO A 114 0.74 -10.01 -12.03
N GLU A 115 -0.53 -9.76 -11.72
CA GLU A 115 -1.59 -9.61 -12.72
C GLU A 115 -1.34 -8.39 -13.61
N GLU A 116 -0.97 -7.25 -13.04
CA GLU A 116 -0.65 -6.03 -13.79
C GLU A 116 0.62 -6.20 -14.66
N THR A 117 1.61 -6.94 -14.15
CA THR A 117 2.84 -7.23 -14.91
C THR A 117 2.62 -8.23 -16.05
N ASP A 118 1.73 -9.19 -15.87
CA ASP A 118 1.36 -10.17 -16.89
C ASP A 118 0.56 -9.53 -18.03
N GLU A 119 -0.36 -8.58 -17.69
CA GLU A 119 -1.15 -7.86 -18.68
C GLU A 119 -0.34 -6.82 -19.47
N ASN A 120 0.61 -6.16 -18.81
CA ASN A 120 1.44 -5.11 -19.43
C ASN A 120 2.89 -5.19 -18.92
N PRO A 121 3.72 -6.12 -19.46
CA PRO A 121 5.10 -6.29 -19.02
C PRO A 121 5.92 -5.00 -19.16
N PHE A 122 6.71 -4.70 -18.16
CA PHE A 122 7.71 -3.63 -18.27
C PHE A 122 9.02 -4.23 -18.74
N GLU A 123 9.39 -3.92 -19.98
CA GLU A 123 10.63 -4.39 -20.60
C GLU A 123 11.62 -3.24 -20.76
N SER A 124 12.89 -3.51 -20.56
CA SER A 124 13.98 -2.59 -20.81
C SER A 124 15.12 -3.32 -21.48
N ASP A 125 15.59 -2.81 -22.62
CA ASP A 125 16.75 -3.36 -23.34
C ASP A 125 18.08 -2.99 -22.68
N THR A 126 18.08 -2.00 -21.78
CA THR A 126 19.30 -1.38 -21.24
C THR A 126 19.48 -1.56 -19.74
N HIS A 127 18.40 -1.89 -19.01
CA HIS A 127 18.43 -2.00 -17.54
C HIS A 127 17.88 -3.32 -17.06
N GLU A 128 18.46 -3.82 -15.97
CA GLU A 128 17.93 -4.97 -15.24
C GLU A 128 16.56 -4.61 -14.66
N VAL A 129 15.55 -5.46 -14.89
CA VAL A 129 14.20 -5.34 -14.34
C VAL A 129 13.95 -6.49 -13.39
N ILE A 130 13.68 -6.18 -12.13
CA ILE A 130 13.32 -7.15 -11.10
C ILE A 130 11.85 -6.94 -10.74
N GLN A 131 11.05 -8.00 -10.85
CA GLN A 131 9.67 -7.97 -10.39
C GLN A 131 9.65 -8.23 -8.88
N MET A 132 9.25 -7.23 -8.12
CA MET A 132 9.08 -7.33 -6.66
C MET A 132 7.81 -6.59 -6.26
N PRO A 133 6.66 -7.26 -6.22
CA PRO A 133 5.39 -6.65 -5.85
C PRO A 133 5.50 -5.86 -4.54
N PHE A 134 4.84 -4.69 -4.48
CA PHE A 134 4.99 -3.73 -3.37
C PHE A 134 4.82 -4.34 -1.97
N TYR A 135 3.96 -5.34 -1.82
CA TYR A 135 3.72 -6.04 -0.54
C TYR A 135 4.88 -6.94 -0.09
N LYS A 136 5.87 -7.18 -0.95
CA LYS A 136 7.09 -7.91 -0.61
C LYS A 136 8.28 -7.00 -0.28
N LEU A 137 8.20 -5.72 -0.65
CA LEU A 137 9.31 -4.78 -0.48
C LEU A 137 9.78 -4.70 0.97
N SER A 138 8.88 -4.53 1.92
CA SER A 138 9.22 -4.41 3.36
C SER A 138 10.00 -5.60 3.91
N SER A 139 9.77 -6.80 3.37
CA SER A 139 10.41 -8.04 3.85
C SER A 139 11.62 -8.48 3.01
N GLN A 140 11.68 -8.09 1.75
CA GLN A 140 12.67 -8.62 0.80
C GLN A 140 13.69 -7.60 0.31
N PHE A 141 13.41 -6.29 0.40
CA PHE A 141 14.30 -5.26 -0.11
C PHE A 141 15.68 -5.30 0.56
N ALA A 142 15.75 -5.56 1.86
CA ALA A 142 17.01 -5.67 2.60
C ALA A 142 17.92 -6.83 2.11
N SER A 143 17.34 -7.84 1.45
CA SER A 143 18.10 -8.98 0.89
C SER A 143 18.69 -8.70 -0.49
N LEU A 144 18.31 -7.60 -1.14
CA LEU A 144 18.91 -7.17 -2.39
C LEU A 144 20.32 -6.64 -2.17
N ASP A 145 21.10 -6.55 -3.26
CA ASP A 145 22.44 -5.96 -3.24
C ASP A 145 22.36 -4.45 -2.96
N GLN A 146 22.63 -4.07 -1.71
CA GLN A 146 22.52 -2.68 -1.25
C GLN A 146 23.61 -1.75 -1.82
N SER A 147 24.55 -2.25 -2.63
CA SER A 147 25.48 -1.42 -3.38
C SER A 147 24.91 -0.86 -4.68
N LYS A 148 23.77 -1.38 -5.14
CA LYS A 148 23.05 -0.94 -6.34
C LYS A 148 22.03 0.15 -6.00
N ASN A 149 21.70 0.99 -6.99
CA ASN A 149 20.60 1.94 -6.93
C ASN A 149 19.33 1.33 -7.52
N TYR A 150 18.24 1.42 -6.81
CA TYR A 150 16.96 0.87 -7.20
C TYR A 150 15.97 1.96 -7.55
N VAL A 151 15.29 1.78 -8.68
CA VAL A 151 14.27 2.72 -9.15
C VAL A 151 12.92 2.00 -9.14
N LEU A 152 12.04 2.41 -8.26
CA LEU A 152 10.71 1.80 -8.12
C LEU A 152 9.79 2.26 -9.25
N TYR A 153 9.13 1.32 -9.89
CA TYR A 153 8.17 1.57 -10.94
C TYR A 153 6.78 1.03 -10.59
N CYS A 154 5.78 1.87 -10.78
CA CYS A 154 4.38 1.48 -10.92
C CYS A 154 3.69 2.40 -11.93
N GLU A 155 2.57 1.98 -12.49
CA GLU A 155 1.95 2.67 -13.63
C GLU A 155 1.57 4.13 -13.35
N ARG A 156 1.01 4.40 -12.16
CA ARG A 156 0.55 5.74 -11.75
C ARG A 156 1.57 6.52 -10.92
N GLY A 157 2.69 5.95 -10.57
CA GLY A 157 3.71 6.59 -9.73
C GLY A 157 3.33 6.78 -8.24
N VAL A 158 2.09 6.55 -7.84
CA VAL A 158 1.61 6.78 -6.47
C VAL A 158 2.18 5.73 -5.52
N MET A 159 2.05 4.45 -5.87
CA MET A 159 2.55 3.36 -5.05
C MET A 159 4.08 3.38 -4.94
N SER A 160 4.78 3.67 -6.04
CA SER A 160 6.24 3.75 -6.04
C SER A 160 6.76 4.88 -5.15
N LYS A 161 6.09 6.04 -5.12
CA LYS A 161 6.43 7.14 -4.20
C LYS A 161 6.22 6.74 -2.74
N LEU A 162 5.08 6.14 -2.41
CA LEU A 162 4.77 5.70 -1.06
C LEU A 162 5.77 4.66 -0.55
N GLN A 163 6.09 3.68 -1.38
CA GLN A 163 7.02 2.62 -1.02
C GLN A 163 8.47 3.12 -0.92
N ALA A 164 8.88 4.03 -1.80
CA ALA A 164 10.20 4.65 -1.72
C ALA A 164 10.35 5.52 -0.45
N LEU A 165 9.31 6.25 -0.06
CA LEU A 165 9.27 6.97 1.21
C LEU A 165 9.46 6.01 2.40
N TYR A 166 8.66 4.95 2.44
CA TYR A 166 8.74 3.94 3.48
C TYR A 166 10.15 3.32 3.58
N LEU A 167 10.78 2.97 2.45
CA LEU A 167 12.14 2.43 2.43
C LEU A 167 13.16 3.45 2.94
N LYS A 168 13.04 4.73 2.53
CA LYS A 168 13.93 5.80 3.04
C LYS A 168 13.78 6.01 4.54
N GLU A 169 12.57 6.01 5.08
CA GLU A 169 12.31 6.07 6.53
C GLU A 169 12.93 4.88 7.29
N ASN A 170 13.03 3.73 6.65
CA ASN A 170 13.72 2.54 7.18
C ASN A 170 15.24 2.52 6.91
N GLY A 171 15.82 3.63 6.45
CA GLY A 171 17.26 3.82 6.31
C GLY A 171 17.85 3.42 4.95
N PHE A 172 17.05 3.05 3.97
CA PHE A 172 17.51 2.75 2.63
C PHE A 172 17.60 4.02 1.78
N SER A 173 18.83 4.51 1.53
CA SER A 173 19.05 5.74 0.74
C SER A 173 19.17 5.50 -0.77
N ASN A 174 19.34 4.25 -1.20
CA ASN A 174 19.60 3.83 -2.58
C ASN A 174 18.29 3.58 -3.37
N VAL A 175 17.24 4.36 -3.09
CA VAL A 175 15.91 4.19 -3.69
C VAL A 175 15.44 5.51 -4.30
N GLN A 176 14.97 5.42 -5.55
CA GLN A 176 14.35 6.51 -6.32
C GLN A 176 13.03 6.02 -6.93
N VAL A 177 12.31 6.90 -7.60
CA VAL A 177 11.04 6.58 -8.26
C VAL A 177 11.12 6.89 -9.75
N PHE A 178 10.67 5.96 -10.58
CA PHE A 178 10.51 6.20 -12.00
C PHE A 178 9.13 6.79 -12.29
N SER A 179 9.12 7.95 -12.93
CA SER A 179 7.89 8.58 -13.44
C SER A 179 7.95 8.64 -14.95
N LYS A 180 7.19 7.77 -15.61
CA LYS A 180 6.92 7.91 -17.04
C LYS A 180 6.09 9.18 -17.24
N LYS A 181 6.64 10.17 -17.94
CA LYS A 181 5.88 11.36 -18.36
C LYS A 181 4.85 10.98 -19.43
#